data_450f65a676954d21edccc81c40f1cf91
#
_entry.id   450f65a676954d21edccc81c40f1cf91
#
_cell.length_a   1.000
_cell.length_b   1.000
_cell.length_c   1.000
_cell.angle_alpha   90.00
_cell.angle_beta   90.00
_cell.angle_gamma   90.00
#
_symmetry.space_group_name_H-M   'P 1'
#
loop_
_entity.id
_entity.type
_entity.pdbx_description
1 polymer ?
#
loop_
_entity_poly.entity_id
_entity_poly.type
_entity_poly.pdbx_seq_one_letter_code
_entity_poly.pdbx_strand_id
1 'polypeptide(L)'
;VTGVETKLTSRNRDDLYEVNINPIASFPAEGIVVFGQKTLQATPSALDRINVRRLLIFLKRGVSRIASTTLFQPNVQATWNNFKSRADRFLGDVQVRFGLTDFRVVLDETTTTPDLVDRNILYAKVFIKPARAIEFIAIDFIITRSGASFDD
;
A
#
# COMPACT_ATOMS: atom_id res chain seq x y z
N VAL A 1 23.00 -13.11 -4.77
CA VAL A 1 22.69 -14.08 -5.85
C VAL A 1 23.72 -13.85 -6.94
N THR A 2 24.48 -14.88 -7.32
CA THR A 2 25.59 -14.81 -8.28
C THR A 2 25.20 -15.25 -9.69
N GLY A 3 24.03 -15.86 -9.85
CA GLY A 3 23.51 -16.30 -11.14
C GLY A 3 22.09 -16.84 -11.03
N VAL A 4 21.43 -17.01 -12.17
CA VAL A 4 20.17 -17.73 -12.33
C VAL A 4 20.46 -19.03 -13.07
N GLU A 5 19.84 -20.11 -12.63
CA GLU A 5 20.02 -21.43 -13.25
C GLU A 5 19.47 -21.45 -14.68
N THR A 6 18.32 -20.85 -14.89
CA THR A 6 17.66 -20.80 -16.20
C THR A 6 17.47 -19.34 -16.64
N LYS A 7 17.91 -19.01 -17.86
CA LYS A 7 17.64 -17.72 -18.47
C LYS A 7 16.21 -17.69 -19.01
N LEU A 8 15.37 -16.87 -18.41
CA LEU A 8 13.99 -16.70 -18.82
C LEU A 8 13.84 -15.70 -19.98
N THR A 9 13.14 -16.11 -21.03
CA THR A 9 12.72 -15.20 -22.12
C THR A 9 11.56 -14.30 -21.64
N SER A 10 11.19 -13.28 -22.42
CA SER A 10 10.03 -12.44 -22.11
C SER A 10 8.76 -13.30 -21.97
N ARG A 11 8.49 -14.17 -22.94
CA ARG A 11 7.34 -15.06 -22.93
C ARG A 11 7.30 -15.97 -21.70
N ASN A 12 8.42 -16.57 -21.32
CA ASN A 12 8.47 -17.41 -20.11
C ASN A 12 8.13 -16.61 -18.84
N ARG A 13 8.55 -15.33 -18.77
CA ARG A 13 8.21 -14.46 -17.64
C ARG A 13 6.72 -14.12 -17.60
N ASP A 14 6.13 -13.87 -18.78
CA ASP A 14 4.70 -13.57 -18.91
C ASP A 14 3.86 -14.79 -18.49
N ASP A 15 4.20 -16.00 -18.99
CA ASP A 15 3.52 -17.26 -18.63
C ASP A 15 3.59 -17.50 -17.10
N LEU A 16 4.74 -17.28 -16.48
CA LEU A 16 4.90 -17.39 -15.02
C LEU A 16 4.07 -16.34 -14.26
N TYR A 17 4.04 -15.12 -14.79
CA TYR A 17 3.29 -14.03 -14.15
C TYR A 17 1.78 -14.25 -14.23
N GLU A 18 1.26 -14.86 -15.28
CA GLU A 18 -0.17 -15.22 -15.39
C GLU A 18 -0.60 -16.20 -14.29
N VAL A 19 0.26 -17.14 -13.91
CA VAL A 19 -0.01 -18.11 -12.83
C VAL A 19 0.43 -17.61 -11.44
N ASN A 20 0.58 -16.28 -11.26
CA ASN A 20 0.95 -15.62 -10.01
C ASN A 20 2.33 -15.98 -9.46
N ILE A 21 3.27 -16.36 -10.31
CA ILE A 21 4.67 -16.55 -9.97
C ILE A 21 5.44 -15.28 -10.32
N ASN A 22 6.20 -14.73 -9.36
CA ASN A 22 7.10 -13.61 -9.59
C ASN A 22 8.46 -14.17 -9.99
N PRO A 23 8.86 -14.09 -11.28
CA PRO A 23 10.11 -14.69 -11.75
C PRO A 23 11.33 -13.90 -11.25
N ILE A 24 12.42 -14.61 -10.98
CA ILE A 24 13.75 -14.03 -10.79
C ILE A 24 14.45 -14.13 -12.14
N ALA A 25 14.77 -12.98 -12.74
CA ALA A 25 15.36 -12.91 -14.07
C ALA A 25 16.63 -12.05 -14.09
N SER A 26 17.50 -12.35 -15.03
CA SER A 26 18.73 -11.56 -15.27
C SER A 26 18.52 -10.64 -16.47
N PHE A 27 18.76 -9.35 -16.27
CA PHE A 27 18.68 -8.32 -17.29
C PHE A 27 20.09 -7.74 -17.55
N PRO A 28 20.45 -7.41 -18.82
CA PRO A 28 21.77 -6.94 -19.15
C PRO A 28 22.22 -5.66 -18.40
N ALA A 29 21.29 -4.72 -18.18
CA ALA A 29 21.59 -3.45 -17.54
C ALA A 29 21.38 -3.45 -16.01
N GLU A 30 20.46 -4.28 -15.50
CA GLU A 30 19.97 -4.23 -14.12
C GLU A 30 20.46 -5.43 -13.28
N GLY A 31 21.03 -6.44 -13.93
CA GLY A 31 21.45 -7.66 -13.26
C GLY A 31 20.29 -8.58 -12.92
N ILE A 32 20.39 -9.27 -11.77
CA ILE A 32 19.39 -10.24 -11.32
C ILE A 32 18.36 -9.53 -10.44
N VAL A 33 17.11 -9.53 -10.88
CA VAL A 33 15.99 -8.88 -10.19
C VAL A 33 14.78 -9.81 -10.06
N VAL A 34 13.96 -9.58 -9.03
CA VAL A 34 12.63 -10.18 -8.91
C VAL A 34 11.69 -9.36 -9.77
N PHE A 35 11.22 -9.94 -10.86
CA PHE A 35 10.40 -9.25 -11.86
C PHE A 35 8.93 -9.62 -11.70
N GLY A 36 8.27 -9.01 -10.72
CA GLY A 36 6.86 -9.20 -10.42
C GLY A 36 6.52 -8.83 -8.98
N GLN A 37 5.24 -8.60 -8.72
CA GLN A 37 4.75 -8.23 -7.39
C GLN A 37 3.36 -8.80 -7.07
N LYS A 38 2.99 -9.89 -7.70
CA LYS A 38 1.73 -10.57 -7.39
C LYS A 38 1.83 -11.35 -6.08
N THR A 39 0.72 -11.40 -5.35
CA THR A 39 0.53 -12.34 -4.22
C THR A 39 -0.17 -13.60 -4.73
N LEU A 40 -0.30 -14.62 -3.88
CA LEU A 40 -1.08 -15.83 -4.21
C LEU A 40 -2.60 -15.62 -4.16
N GLN A 41 -3.06 -14.39 -3.95
CA GLN A 41 -4.49 -14.08 -3.95
C GLN A 41 -5.04 -14.12 -5.37
N ALA A 42 -5.93 -15.08 -5.63
CA ALA A 42 -6.56 -15.25 -6.94
C ALA A 42 -7.68 -14.24 -7.20
N THR A 43 -8.41 -13.83 -6.17
CA THR A 43 -9.48 -12.84 -6.30
C THR A 43 -8.91 -11.44 -6.45
N PRO A 44 -9.27 -10.68 -7.50
CA PRO A 44 -8.83 -9.30 -7.67
C PRO A 44 -9.21 -8.42 -6.48
N SER A 45 -8.22 -7.79 -5.86
CA SER A 45 -8.41 -6.84 -4.76
C SER A 45 -7.21 -5.91 -4.64
N ALA A 46 -7.29 -4.91 -3.77
CA ALA A 46 -6.13 -4.07 -3.48
C ALA A 46 -4.97 -4.84 -2.81
N LEU A 47 -5.24 -6.03 -2.26
CA LEU A 47 -4.26 -6.87 -1.56
C LEU A 47 -3.62 -7.95 -2.46
N ASP A 48 -3.94 -7.97 -3.75
CA ASP A 48 -3.37 -8.90 -4.71
C ASP A 48 -1.93 -8.56 -5.14
N ARG A 49 -1.41 -7.40 -4.65
CA ARG A 49 -0.04 -6.94 -4.89
C ARG A 49 0.79 -6.87 -3.61
N ILE A 50 2.06 -7.23 -3.74
CA ILE A 50 3.00 -7.30 -2.60
C ILE A 50 3.21 -5.93 -1.96
N ASN A 51 3.34 -4.86 -2.75
CA ASN A 51 3.52 -3.51 -2.23
C ASN A 51 2.41 -3.12 -1.26
N VAL A 52 1.15 -3.32 -1.65
CA VAL A 52 -0.02 -3.00 -0.81
C VAL A 52 -0.09 -3.91 0.41
N ARG A 53 0.19 -5.21 0.23
CA ARG A 53 0.19 -6.16 1.34
C ARG A 53 1.23 -5.82 2.41
N ARG A 54 2.45 -5.49 2.00
CA ARG A 54 3.52 -5.07 2.91
C ARG A 54 3.22 -3.73 3.56
N LEU A 55 2.67 -2.77 2.80
CA LEU A 55 2.22 -1.49 3.34
C LEU A 55 1.20 -1.71 4.45
N LEU A 56 0.17 -2.54 4.23
CA LEU A 56 -0.84 -2.82 5.24
C LEU A 56 -0.26 -3.41 6.53
N ILE A 57 0.72 -4.33 6.41
CA ILE A 57 1.42 -4.89 7.58
C ILE A 57 2.17 -3.80 8.35
N PHE A 58 2.85 -2.91 7.63
CA PHE A 58 3.56 -1.77 8.22
C PHE A 58 2.60 -0.82 8.94
N LEU A 59 1.49 -0.44 8.30
CA LEU A 59 0.47 0.43 8.88
C LEU A 59 -0.15 -0.18 10.13
N LYS A 60 -0.52 -1.46 10.09
CA LYS A 60 -1.06 -2.17 11.26
C LYS A 60 -0.10 -2.12 12.44
N ARG A 61 1.18 -2.39 12.22
CA ARG A 61 2.21 -2.31 13.27
C ARG A 61 2.37 -0.90 13.83
N GLY A 62 2.37 0.12 12.96
CA GLY A 62 2.49 1.51 13.36
C GLY A 62 1.31 1.97 14.22
N VAL A 63 0.08 1.73 13.76
CA VAL A 63 -1.14 2.08 14.49
C VAL A 63 -1.25 1.28 15.79
N SER A 64 -0.91 -0.02 15.80
CA SER A 64 -0.90 -0.82 17.02
C SER A 64 0.09 -0.28 18.06
N ARG A 65 1.25 0.21 17.65
CA ARG A 65 2.22 0.85 18.55
C ARG A 65 1.67 2.15 19.16
N ILE A 66 0.96 2.94 18.37
CA ILE A 66 0.27 4.14 18.88
C ILE A 66 -0.83 3.73 19.85
N ALA A 67 -1.63 2.72 19.51
CA ALA A 67 -2.70 2.21 20.36
C ALA A 67 -2.17 1.69 21.73
N SER A 68 -1.03 0.99 21.73
CA SER A 68 -0.45 0.47 22.97
C SER A 68 -0.09 1.55 23.99
N THR A 69 0.23 2.76 23.53
CA THR A 69 0.51 3.90 24.44
C THR A 69 -0.76 4.54 25.00
N THR A 70 -1.92 4.17 24.50
CA THR A 70 -3.23 4.66 24.97
C THR A 70 -3.86 3.70 25.98
N LEU A 71 -3.31 2.48 26.12
CA LEU A 71 -3.79 1.51 27.11
C LEU A 71 -3.69 2.08 28.52
N PHE A 72 -4.70 1.78 29.32
CA PHE A 72 -4.85 2.22 30.71
C PHE A 72 -5.04 3.73 30.92
N GLN A 73 -5.19 4.50 29.85
CA GLN A 73 -5.61 5.89 29.95
C GLN A 73 -7.14 5.99 30.11
N PRO A 74 -7.66 7.07 30.71
CA PRO A 74 -9.10 7.29 30.80
C PRO A 74 -9.78 7.26 29.42
N ASN A 75 -10.91 6.57 29.32
CA ASN A 75 -11.68 6.46 28.08
C ASN A 75 -12.55 7.70 27.86
N VAL A 76 -11.92 8.81 27.53
CA VAL A 76 -12.55 10.13 27.36
C VAL A 76 -12.14 10.77 26.04
N GLN A 77 -12.95 11.76 25.59
CA GLN A 77 -12.74 12.45 24.32
C GLN A 77 -11.31 13.01 24.13
N ALA A 78 -10.67 13.50 25.20
CA ALA A 78 -9.30 14.00 25.14
C ALA A 78 -8.30 12.92 24.74
N THR A 79 -8.45 11.70 25.27
CA THR A 79 -7.63 10.52 24.93
C THR A 79 -7.88 10.09 23.48
N TRP A 80 -9.13 10.14 23.03
CA TRP A 80 -9.49 9.81 21.65
C TRP A 80 -8.85 10.79 20.66
N ASN A 81 -8.92 12.09 20.95
CA ASN A 81 -8.31 13.13 20.12
C ASN A 81 -6.79 13.00 20.05
N ASN A 82 -6.14 12.64 21.17
CA ASN A 82 -4.70 12.37 21.20
C ASN A 82 -4.33 11.19 20.31
N PHE A 83 -5.02 10.06 20.47
CA PHE A 83 -4.80 8.89 19.63
C PHE A 83 -5.00 9.23 18.14
N LYS A 84 -6.13 9.87 17.79
CA LYS A 84 -6.44 10.27 16.41
C LYS A 84 -5.36 11.16 15.83
N SER A 85 -4.93 12.20 16.53
CA SER A 85 -3.90 13.12 16.05
C SER A 85 -2.56 12.42 15.79
N ARG A 86 -2.19 11.45 16.61
CA ARG A 86 -0.96 10.66 16.42
C ARG A 86 -1.09 9.70 15.25
N ALA A 87 -2.26 9.05 15.11
CA ALA A 87 -2.55 8.16 13.98
C ALA A 87 -2.58 8.94 12.65
N ASP A 88 -3.24 10.11 12.63
CA ASP A 88 -3.31 10.98 11.45
C ASP A 88 -1.91 11.46 11.03
N ARG A 89 -1.05 11.84 11.97
CA ARG A 89 0.33 12.23 11.67
C ARG A 89 1.12 11.06 11.07
N PHE A 90 1.03 9.87 11.66
CA PHE A 90 1.72 8.68 11.15
C PHE A 90 1.25 8.32 9.73
N LEU A 91 -0.06 8.32 9.49
CA LEU A 91 -0.62 8.01 8.17
C LEU A 91 -0.30 9.11 7.15
N GLY A 92 -0.29 10.37 7.57
CA GLY A 92 0.13 11.51 6.75
C GLY A 92 1.59 11.40 6.30
N ASP A 93 2.50 11.00 7.19
CA ASP A 93 3.90 10.74 6.83
C ASP A 93 4.03 9.65 5.76
N VAL A 94 3.18 8.62 5.83
CA VAL A 94 3.15 7.55 4.82
C VAL A 94 2.55 8.05 3.50
N GLN A 95 1.55 8.91 3.55
CA GLN A 95 0.96 9.54 2.37
C GLN A 95 1.96 10.43 1.64
N VAL A 96 2.71 11.27 2.34
CA VAL A 96 3.78 12.12 1.76
C VAL A 96 4.86 11.29 1.08
N ARG A 97 5.12 10.06 1.56
CA ARG A 97 6.05 9.10 0.93
C ARG A 97 5.41 8.25 -0.17
N PHE A 98 4.26 8.66 -0.68
CA PHE A 98 3.52 7.97 -1.74
C PHE A 98 3.08 6.54 -1.43
N GLY A 99 3.00 6.17 -0.15
CA GLY A 99 2.46 4.87 0.25
C GLY A 99 0.93 4.81 0.20
N LEU A 100 0.28 5.94 0.50
CA LEU A 100 -1.17 6.10 0.47
C LEU A 100 -1.56 7.24 -0.47
N THR A 101 -2.65 7.09 -1.19
CA THR A 101 -3.29 8.20 -1.91
C THR A 101 -4.21 8.99 -1.01
N ASP A 102 -4.88 8.31 -0.06
CA ASP A 102 -5.79 8.92 0.88
C ASP A 102 -5.96 8.03 2.12
N PHE A 103 -6.34 8.62 3.26
CA PHE A 103 -6.67 7.90 4.47
C PHE A 103 -7.69 8.68 5.31
N ARG A 104 -8.37 7.99 6.22
CA ARG A 104 -9.28 8.57 7.19
C ARG A 104 -9.28 7.76 8.47
N VAL A 105 -9.09 8.44 9.60
CA VAL A 105 -9.24 7.85 10.94
C VAL A 105 -10.54 8.36 11.53
N VAL A 106 -11.42 7.44 11.91
CA VAL A 106 -12.70 7.73 12.58
C VAL A 106 -12.62 7.16 13.99
N LEU A 107 -12.70 8.05 14.95
CA LEU A 107 -12.78 7.74 16.37
C LEU A 107 -13.61 8.84 17.02
N ASP A 108 -14.86 8.53 17.25
CA ASP A 108 -15.88 9.40 17.78
C ASP A 108 -16.98 8.57 18.48
N GLU A 109 -18.05 9.20 18.94
CA GLU A 109 -19.16 8.54 19.61
C GLU A 109 -19.92 7.54 18.71
N THR A 110 -19.78 7.63 17.38
CA THR A 110 -20.37 6.68 16.43
C THR A 110 -19.58 5.37 16.36
N THR A 111 -18.29 5.41 16.66
CA THR A 111 -17.40 4.24 16.70
C THR A 111 -17.23 3.71 18.11
N THR A 112 -17.02 4.57 19.09
CA THR A 112 -16.90 4.22 20.52
C THR A 112 -18.19 4.66 21.23
N THR A 113 -19.18 3.78 21.21
CA THR A 113 -20.49 4.04 21.84
C THR A 113 -20.38 4.00 23.36
N PRO A 114 -21.35 4.58 24.12
CA PRO A 114 -21.37 4.51 25.59
C PRO A 114 -21.26 3.06 26.14
N ASP A 115 -21.93 2.08 25.50
CA ASP A 115 -21.81 0.66 25.86
C ASP A 115 -20.36 0.15 25.76
N LEU A 116 -19.62 0.58 24.72
CA LEU A 116 -18.20 0.23 24.58
C LEU A 116 -17.32 0.93 25.63
N VAL A 117 -17.63 2.17 25.99
CA VAL A 117 -16.95 2.91 27.07
C VAL A 117 -17.14 2.19 28.39
N ASP A 118 -18.35 1.77 28.74
CA ASP A 118 -18.68 1.03 29.96
C ASP A 118 -17.97 -0.32 30.02
N ARG A 119 -17.68 -0.91 28.86
CA ARG A 119 -16.93 -2.17 28.74
C ARG A 119 -15.40 -1.94 28.65
N ASN A 120 -14.91 -0.72 28.85
CA ASN A 120 -13.51 -0.32 28.73
C ASN A 120 -12.90 -0.58 27.34
N ILE A 121 -13.71 -0.45 26.27
CA ILE A 121 -13.28 -0.68 24.89
C ILE A 121 -13.24 0.65 24.16
N LEU A 122 -12.13 0.91 23.48
CA LEU A 122 -11.98 1.97 22.48
C LEU A 122 -11.98 1.33 21.09
N TYR A 123 -12.85 1.79 20.20
CA TYR A 123 -12.98 1.25 18.85
C TYR A 123 -12.78 2.34 17.80
N ALA A 124 -11.67 2.25 17.08
CA ALA A 124 -11.32 3.17 15.99
C ALA A 124 -11.43 2.46 14.63
N LYS A 125 -11.89 3.17 13.61
CA LYS A 125 -11.88 2.72 12.21
C LYS A 125 -10.82 3.49 11.43
N VAL A 126 -9.95 2.78 10.74
CA VAL A 126 -8.94 3.35 9.86
C VAL A 126 -9.23 2.93 8.43
N PHE A 127 -9.60 3.90 7.59
CA PHE A 127 -9.81 3.72 6.16
C PHE A 127 -8.53 4.14 5.44
N ILE A 128 -8.09 3.31 4.48
CA ILE A 128 -6.89 3.58 3.71
C ILE A 128 -7.14 3.34 2.22
N LYS A 129 -6.56 4.18 1.37
CA LYS A 129 -6.46 4.00 -0.08
C LYS A 129 -4.99 3.87 -0.44
N PRO A 130 -4.48 2.64 -0.66
CA PRO A 130 -3.08 2.43 -1.00
C PRO A 130 -2.76 2.95 -2.39
N ALA A 131 -1.55 3.48 -2.57
CA ALA A 131 -1.02 3.77 -3.90
C ALA A 131 -0.74 2.46 -4.65
N ARG A 132 -1.13 2.41 -5.93
CA ARG A 132 -0.86 1.26 -6.80
C ARG A 132 0.44 1.49 -7.56
N ALA A 133 1.20 0.43 -7.79
CA ALA A 133 2.38 0.48 -8.65
C ALA A 133 1.96 0.42 -10.13
N ILE A 134 2.80 1.01 -10.99
CA ILE A 134 2.66 0.91 -12.45
C ILE A 134 3.18 -0.46 -12.87
N GLU A 135 2.38 -1.21 -13.62
CA GLU A 135 2.75 -2.52 -14.17
C GLU A 135 2.79 -2.51 -15.70
N PHE A 136 2.03 -1.61 -16.32
CA PHE A 136 1.96 -1.48 -17.78
C PHE A 136 2.23 -0.03 -18.17
N ILE A 137 3.08 0.15 -19.16
CA ILE A 137 3.42 1.45 -19.73
C ILE A 137 3.05 1.41 -21.21
N ALA A 138 2.09 2.22 -21.63
CA ALA A 138 1.79 2.48 -23.03
C ALA A 138 2.40 3.83 -23.43
N ILE A 139 3.14 3.85 -24.55
CA ILE A 139 3.78 5.06 -25.06
C ILE A 139 3.39 5.20 -26.54
N ASP A 140 2.70 6.28 -26.87
CA ASP A 140 2.35 6.63 -28.22
C ASP A 140 3.33 7.67 -28.76
N PHE A 141 3.95 7.38 -29.90
CA PHE A 141 4.81 8.32 -30.63
C PHE A 141 4.01 8.95 -31.75
N ILE A 142 3.72 10.24 -31.60
CA ILE A 142 3.01 11.01 -32.62
C ILE A 142 4.03 11.82 -33.42
N ILE A 143 4.18 11.53 -34.72
CA ILE A 143 5.06 12.28 -35.63
C ILE A 143 4.25 13.39 -36.25
N THR A 144 4.52 14.63 -35.88
CA THR A 144 3.93 15.82 -36.46
C THR A 144 4.78 16.33 -37.65
N ARG A 145 4.16 17.04 -38.59
CA ARG A 145 4.87 17.69 -39.70
C ARG A 145 5.70 18.87 -39.17
N SER A 146 6.84 19.14 -39.80
CA SER A 146 7.64 20.32 -39.50
C SER A 146 6.79 21.60 -39.62
N GLY A 147 6.70 22.35 -38.51
CA GLY A 147 5.90 23.58 -38.42
C GLY A 147 4.51 23.44 -37.79
N ALA A 148 4.11 22.24 -37.35
CA ALA A 148 2.92 22.09 -36.51
C ALA A 148 3.20 22.55 -35.09
N SER A 149 2.27 23.28 -34.46
CA SER A 149 2.32 23.61 -33.02
C SER A 149 2.05 22.35 -32.20
N PHE A 150 2.67 22.22 -31.03
CA PHE A 150 2.43 21.13 -30.06
C PHE A 150 1.30 21.46 -29.08
N ASP A 151 0.52 22.54 -29.35
CA ASP A 151 -0.51 23.06 -28.44
C ASP A 151 -1.93 22.53 -28.79
N ASP A 152 -2.06 21.24 -29.11
CA ASP A 152 -3.36 20.56 -29.27
C ASP A 152 -3.44 19.32 -28.37
#